data_31a56fcef51ba6b302f2c051fb2876a6
#
_entry.id   31a56fcef51ba6b302f2c051fb2876a6
#
_cell.length_a   1.000
_cell.length_b   1.000
_cell.length_c   1.000
_cell.angle_alpha   90.00
_cell.angle_beta   90.00
_cell.angle_gamma   90.00
#
_symmetry.space_group_name_H-M   'P 1'
#
loop_
_entity.id
_entity.type
_entity.pdbx_description
1 polymer ?
#
loop_
_entity_poly.entity_id
_entity_poly.type
_entity_poly.pdbx_seq_one_letter_code
_entity_poly.pdbx_strand_id
1 'polypeptide(L)'
;MDRSRERRQRRFGRNPVGLRLGYSRVLKTAVAASCLQVLMCPTSWAFEFETGDSDLRARWDNTVKYSTGFRLKDQSAALTSAAGSNFDDGNRNFKKGIISNRADLLSEFDLTYKQFGFRVSGAAWYDTVYNRSNDNNSPGTINQTSAAYNHFTNDTRDLMGRKGEFLDAFVHGKFDIADKPVSFRLGRHTVLYGETLFFGDNGIAGGQAPVDVIKLLSVPGTQFKEVLMPVNQLSAQVQLNPNVTVGGYYQFEWRANRIPPVGSYLSNADVIGAGAERLFFGPGVWVDRANDVKGKSSGQGGMQIRFRPDSEFAEFGLYAIRYHAKDFQLTYNVTGDPNAPGSMGNYQMAYGNNIDAFGGSMSTTIGEANVAAELSVRRNAPLTSAMSYSVPGVNNNSGNPSYAVGKTAHANLSMINLLSRSPVWDGGSVLAELAWNRRLSITKNPDSLDPGVTRDATAMRVLFAPEFYQVTSGLDLTVPIGVGYVISGRSSASPVFGGGAEHGGDFSLGAKFDYRKKVSFGINYVKFFGKAGPYQSMDGAGPVQYKQSLKDRDFISLSMQATF
;
A
#
# COMPACT_ATOMS: atom_id res chain seq x y z
N MET A 1 -51.24 54.39 45.70
CA MET A 1 -50.02 55.07 46.11
C MET A 1 -48.86 54.16 45.70
N ASP A 2 -47.98 54.43 44.77
CA ASP A 2 -47.58 55.64 44.06
C ASP A 2 -46.91 55.24 42.74
N ARG A 3 -47.02 56.17 41.88
CA ARG A 3 -46.51 56.24 40.50
C ARG A 3 -44.99 56.14 40.38
N SER A 4 -44.45 55.60 39.32
CA SER A 4 -43.81 56.35 38.18
C SER A 4 -42.55 55.59 37.77
N ARG A 5 -42.13 55.44 36.60
CA ARG A 5 -42.03 56.17 35.34
C ARG A 5 -41.35 55.27 34.33
N GLU A 6 -41.96 55.11 33.17
CA GLU A 6 -41.32 54.65 31.91
C GLU A 6 -40.06 55.48 31.57
N ARG A 7 -39.00 54.81 31.17
CA ARG A 7 -38.04 55.37 30.21
C ARG A 7 -37.79 54.40 29.08
N ARG A 8 -38.33 54.70 27.91
CA ARG A 8 -37.96 54.15 26.62
C ARG A 8 -36.50 54.51 26.35
N GLN A 9 -35.67 53.51 26.11
CA GLN A 9 -34.43 53.69 25.31
C GLN A 9 -34.55 52.95 24.02
N ARG A 10 -34.67 53.69 22.93
CA ARG A 10 -34.50 53.23 21.56
C ARG A 10 -33.03 52.84 21.36
N ARG A 11 -32.78 51.54 21.15
CA ARG A 11 -31.49 51.10 20.60
C ARG A 11 -31.63 50.95 19.08
N PHE A 12 -30.92 51.79 18.37
CA PHE A 12 -30.63 51.69 16.93
C PHE A 12 -29.96 50.33 16.64
N GLY A 13 -30.62 49.47 15.92
CA GLY A 13 -30.02 48.31 15.30
C GLY A 13 -29.10 48.73 14.16
N ARG A 14 -27.82 48.62 14.32
CA ARG A 14 -26.86 48.55 13.18
C ARG A 14 -26.66 47.07 12.85
N ASN A 15 -27.24 46.65 11.73
CA ASN A 15 -26.85 45.43 11.04
C ASN A 15 -25.45 45.65 10.48
N PRO A 16 -24.44 44.82 10.83
CA PRO A 16 -23.25 44.73 10.02
C PRO A 16 -23.57 43.84 8.83
N VAL A 17 -23.69 44.40 7.65
CA VAL A 17 -23.60 43.69 6.38
C VAL A 17 -22.21 43.09 6.33
N GLY A 18 -22.11 41.82 6.75
CA GLY A 18 -20.91 41.02 6.65
C GLY A 18 -20.68 40.64 5.19
N LEU A 19 -19.75 41.33 4.53
CA LEU A 19 -19.12 40.85 3.30
C LEU A 19 -18.47 39.48 3.53
N ARG A 20 -19.24 38.43 3.39
CA ARG A 20 -18.72 37.08 3.16
C ARG A 20 -18.47 36.90 1.66
N LEU A 21 -17.51 37.63 1.14
CA LEU A 21 -17.03 37.45 -0.22
C LEU A 21 -15.77 36.58 -0.24
N GLY A 22 -15.94 35.36 -0.80
CA GLY A 22 -15.06 34.93 -1.86
C GLY A 22 -13.68 34.38 -1.51
N TYR A 23 -13.23 34.29 -0.26
CA TYR A 23 -11.89 33.73 0.04
C TYR A 23 -11.69 32.29 -0.41
N SER A 24 -12.76 31.48 -0.47
CA SER A 24 -12.62 30.07 -0.87
C SER A 24 -12.46 29.85 -2.38
N ARG A 25 -12.98 30.76 -3.22
CA ARG A 25 -12.81 30.66 -4.69
C ARG A 25 -11.47 31.23 -5.13
N VAL A 26 -11.03 32.31 -4.53
CA VAL A 26 -9.73 32.94 -4.85
C VAL A 26 -8.56 32.04 -4.46
N LEU A 27 -8.63 31.35 -3.30
CA LEU A 27 -7.59 30.41 -2.89
C LEU A 27 -7.53 29.18 -3.81
N LYS A 28 -8.68 28.69 -4.27
CA LYS A 28 -8.76 27.55 -5.20
C LYS A 28 -8.19 27.87 -6.58
N THR A 29 -8.45 29.08 -7.08
CA THR A 29 -7.91 29.55 -8.35
C THR A 29 -6.42 29.89 -8.22
N ALA A 30 -5.98 30.41 -7.08
CA ALA A 30 -4.59 30.70 -6.81
C ALA A 30 -3.72 29.44 -6.70
N VAL A 31 -4.21 28.38 -6.02
CA VAL A 31 -3.47 27.10 -5.93
C VAL A 31 -3.39 26.42 -7.29
N ALA A 32 -4.50 26.38 -8.07
CA ALA A 32 -4.48 25.83 -9.43
C ALA A 32 -3.60 26.65 -10.37
N ALA A 33 -3.65 27.99 -10.28
CA ALA A 33 -2.83 28.88 -11.08
C ALA A 33 -1.35 28.83 -10.68
N SER A 34 -1.02 28.67 -9.37
CA SER A 34 0.35 28.50 -8.90
C SER A 34 0.94 27.16 -9.34
N CYS A 35 0.17 26.07 -9.31
CA CYS A 35 0.60 24.78 -9.87
C CYS A 35 0.83 24.88 -11.39
N LEU A 36 -0.02 25.60 -12.11
CA LEU A 36 0.12 25.81 -13.56
C LEU A 36 1.32 26.72 -13.88
N GLN A 37 1.61 27.72 -13.05
CA GLN A 37 2.76 28.59 -13.22
C GLN A 37 4.10 27.91 -12.94
N VAL A 38 4.16 27.00 -11.94
CA VAL A 38 5.34 26.16 -11.68
C VAL A 38 5.61 25.22 -12.86
N LEU A 39 4.55 24.73 -13.53
CA LEU A 39 4.66 23.88 -14.71
C LEU A 39 5.05 24.64 -16.00
N MET A 40 4.92 25.96 -16.03
CA MET A 40 5.28 26.82 -17.17
C MET A 40 6.66 27.49 -17.04
N CYS A 41 7.40 27.25 -15.95
CA CYS A 41 8.80 27.70 -15.84
C CYS A 41 9.68 26.97 -16.86
N PRO A 42 10.31 27.66 -17.82
CA PRO A 42 11.06 27.03 -18.91
C PRO A 42 12.42 26.43 -18.51
N THR A 43 12.79 26.51 -17.24
CA THR A 43 14.08 26.00 -16.73
C THR A 43 13.86 24.99 -15.61
N SER A 44 13.33 23.81 -15.97
CA SER A 44 13.30 22.69 -15.04
C SER A 44 14.51 21.80 -15.30
N TRP A 45 15.56 21.99 -14.54
CA TRP A 45 16.71 21.09 -14.46
C TRP A 45 16.66 20.42 -13.09
N ALA A 46 16.92 19.12 -13.04
CA ALA A 46 17.43 18.52 -11.81
C ALA A 46 18.63 19.38 -11.41
N PHE A 47 18.63 19.93 -10.19
CA PHE A 47 19.74 20.76 -9.74
C PHE A 47 20.96 19.88 -9.46
N GLU A 48 21.80 19.70 -10.45
CA GLU A 48 23.17 19.25 -10.22
C GLU A 48 23.99 20.49 -9.82
N PHE A 49 24.43 20.50 -8.57
CA PHE A 49 25.23 21.61 -8.07
C PHE A 49 26.65 21.46 -8.60
N GLU A 50 27.12 22.41 -9.40
CA GLU A 50 28.54 22.52 -9.75
C GLU A 50 29.32 22.92 -8.51
N THR A 51 29.92 21.92 -7.86
CA THR A 51 30.63 22.11 -6.58
C THR A 51 32.05 22.63 -6.76
N GLY A 52 32.55 22.69 -8.00
CA GLY A 52 33.94 23.03 -8.30
C GLY A 52 34.96 21.92 -7.94
N ASP A 53 34.54 20.86 -7.26
CA ASP A 53 35.30 19.67 -6.92
C ASP A 53 34.72 18.47 -7.70
N SER A 54 35.56 17.81 -8.51
CA SER A 54 35.17 16.66 -9.32
C SER A 54 34.72 15.45 -8.49
N ASP A 55 35.15 15.37 -7.23
CA ASP A 55 34.87 14.28 -6.31
C ASP A 55 33.54 14.49 -5.54
N LEU A 56 33.02 15.74 -5.49
CA LEU A 56 31.80 16.10 -4.80
C LEU A 56 30.66 16.33 -5.80
N ARG A 57 29.62 15.51 -5.74
CA ARG A 57 28.38 15.65 -6.55
C ARG A 57 27.18 15.81 -5.64
N ALA A 58 26.41 16.84 -5.86
CA ALA A 58 25.14 17.05 -5.19
C ALA A 58 24.02 17.19 -6.22
N ARG A 59 22.92 16.47 -6.01
CA ARG A 59 21.75 16.46 -6.87
C ARG A 59 20.48 16.61 -6.03
N TRP A 60 19.58 17.44 -6.51
CA TRP A 60 18.28 17.64 -5.87
C TRP A 60 17.16 17.56 -6.91
N ASP A 61 16.36 16.52 -6.82
CA ASP A 61 15.21 16.29 -7.70
C ASP A 61 13.91 16.57 -6.96
N ASN A 62 12.99 17.23 -7.63
CA ASN A 62 11.65 17.47 -7.13
C ASN A 62 10.64 16.98 -8.15
N THR A 63 9.67 16.18 -7.71
CA THR A 63 8.55 15.72 -8.51
C THR A 63 7.26 16.27 -7.94
N VAL A 64 6.56 17.06 -8.74
CA VAL A 64 5.20 17.56 -8.42
C VAL A 64 4.21 16.76 -9.25
N LYS A 65 3.16 16.24 -8.59
CA LYS A 65 2.09 15.51 -9.24
C LYS A 65 0.74 16.07 -8.80
N TYR A 66 -0.15 16.27 -9.78
CA TYR A 66 -1.57 16.50 -9.53
C TYR A 66 -2.37 15.31 -10.06
N SER A 67 -3.37 14.85 -9.30
CA SER A 67 -4.23 13.75 -9.72
C SER A 67 -5.67 13.97 -9.26
N THR A 68 -6.62 13.48 -10.06
CA THR A 68 -8.03 13.44 -9.70
C THR A 68 -8.61 12.09 -10.11
N GLY A 69 -9.52 11.58 -9.27
CA GLY A 69 -10.20 10.30 -9.49
C GLY A 69 -11.71 10.47 -9.48
N PHE A 70 -12.41 9.66 -10.29
CA PHE A 70 -13.86 9.71 -10.44
C PHE A 70 -14.44 8.30 -10.34
N ARG A 71 -15.35 8.09 -9.39
CA ARG A 71 -16.16 6.86 -9.30
C ARG A 71 -17.17 6.82 -10.45
N LEU A 72 -17.26 5.66 -11.10
CA LEU A 72 -18.11 5.47 -12.30
C LEU A 72 -19.41 4.76 -11.99
N LYS A 73 -19.47 3.92 -10.95
CA LYS A 73 -20.63 3.11 -10.59
C LYS A 73 -21.35 3.65 -9.37
N ASP A 74 -22.64 3.44 -9.34
CA ASP A 74 -23.45 3.65 -8.15
C ASP A 74 -23.13 2.59 -7.08
N GLN A 75 -23.46 2.89 -5.83
CA GLN A 75 -23.28 2.00 -4.69
C GLN A 75 -24.16 0.76 -4.85
N SER A 76 -23.57 -0.41 -4.64
CA SER A 76 -24.28 -1.69 -4.68
C SER A 76 -24.90 -2.03 -3.33
N ALA A 77 -26.17 -2.47 -3.31
CA ALA A 77 -26.81 -2.97 -2.10
C ALA A 77 -26.07 -4.16 -1.46
N ALA A 78 -25.38 -4.98 -2.27
CA ALA A 78 -24.55 -6.08 -1.78
C ALA A 78 -23.32 -5.61 -0.96
N LEU A 79 -22.91 -4.35 -1.15
CA LEU A 79 -21.73 -3.73 -0.51
C LEU A 79 -22.10 -2.56 0.41
N THR A 80 -23.39 -2.33 0.65
CA THR A 80 -23.93 -1.36 1.61
C THR A 80 -24.90 -2.05 2.57
N SER A 81 -26.15 -2.22 2.17
CA SER A 81 -27.20 -2.77 3.06
C SER A 81 -26.97 -4.23 3.46
N ALA A 82 -26.43 -5.06 2.56
CA ALA A 82 -26.15 -6.47 2.83
C ALA A 82 -24.74 -6.71 3.39
N ALA A 83 -23.88 -5.69 3.42
CA ALA A 83 -22.52 -5.81 3.97
C ALA A 83 -22.49 -5.66 5.50
N GLY A 84 -23.51 -5.01 6.08
CA GLY A 84 -23.54 -4.67 7.50
C GLY A 84 -22.65 -3.49 7.86
N SER A 85 -22.80 -3.02 9.09
CA SER A 85 -22.16 -1.80 9.59
C SER A 85 -20.62 -1.86 9.68
N ASN A 86 -20.01 -3.04 9.54
CA ASN A 86 -18.55 -3.19 9.66
C ASN A 86 -17.80 -3.06 8.33
N PHE A 87 -18.52 -2.88 7.17
CA PHE A 87 -17.92 -3.00 5.84
C PHE A 87 -18.48 -2.02 4.80
N ASP A 88 -19.27 -1.01 5.19
CA ASP A 88 -20.02 -0.19 4.24
C ASP A 88 -19.57 1.27 4.13
N ASP A 89 -18.82 1.81 5.10
CA ASP A 89 -18.43 3.22 5.14
C ASP A 89 -17.57 3.63 3.93
N GLY A 90 -16.57 2.85 3.57
CA GLY A 90 -15.73 3.12 2.40
C GLY A 90 -16.52 3.16 1.09
N ASN A 91 -17.69 2.55 1.04
CA ASN A 91 -18.62 2.61 -0.09
C ASN A 91 -19.58 3.78 0.05
N ARG A 92 -20.23 3.95 1.22
CA ARG A 92 -21.22 5.00 1.48
C ARG A 92 -20.65 6.41 1.41
N ASN A 93 -19.39 6.58 1.79
CA ASN A 93 -18.72 7.88 1.81
C ASN A 93 -18.54 8.50 0.42
N PHE A 94 -18.77 7.75 -0.66
CA PHE A 94 -18.57 8.22 -2.02
C PHE A 94 -19.74 7.83 -2.93
N LYS A 95 -20.47 8.80 -3.42
CA LYS A 95 -21.38 8.64 -4.56
C LYS A 95 -20.59 8.61 -5.86
N LYS A 96 -21.29 8.37 -6.98
CA LYS A 96 -20.72 8.59 -8.32
C LYS A 96 -20.22 10.04 -8.44
N GLY A 97 -18.95 10.21 -8.84
CA GLY A 97 -18.29 11.50 -8.90
C GLY A 97 -16.87 11.49 -8.37
N ILE A 98 -16.39 12.62 -7.87
CA ILE A 98 -14.99 12.81 -7.45
C ILE A 98 -14.69 12.03 -6.16
N ILE A 99 -13.66 11.17 -6.22
CA ILE A 99 -13.18 10.35 -5.10
C ILE A 99 -11.80 10.78 -4.57
N SER A 100 -11.05 11.54 -5.36
CA SER A 100 -9.76 12.13 -5.00
C SER A 100 -9.51 13.39 -5.83
N ASN A 101 -8.88 14.37 -5.22
CA ASN A 101 -8.43 15.61 -5.88
C ASN A 101 -7.18 16.08 -5.13
N ARG A 102 -6.00 15.61 -5.59
CA ARG A 102 -4.79 15.52 -4.81
C ARG A 102 -3.60 16.14 -5.51
N ALA A 103 -2.83 16.89 -4.74
CA ALA A 103 -1.50 17.36 -5.09
C ALA A 103 -0.46 16.61 -4.26
N ASP A 104 0.63 16.15 -4.88
CA ASP A 104 1.75 15.45 -4.26
C ASP A 104 3.06 16.16 -4.60
N LEU A 105 3.99 16.13 -3.65
CA LEU A 105 5.38 16.53 -3.80
C LEU A 105 6.27 15.38 -3.33
N LEU A 106 7.24 14.99 -4.16
CA LEU A 106 8.37 14.15 -3.78
C LEU A 106 9.64 14.97 -3.95
N SER A 107 10.48 15.03 -2.93
CA SER A 107 11.76 15.73 -2.93
C SER A 107 12.87 14.76 -2.55
N GLU A 108 13.93 14.68 -3.35
CA GLU A 108 15.00 13.72 -3.23
C GLU A 108 16.34 14.45 -3.35
N PHE A 109 17.17 14.35 -2.32
CA PHE A 109 18.49 14.94 -2.28
C PHE A 109 19.55 13.84 -2.15
N ASP A 110 20.50 13.82 -3.07
CA ASP A 110 21.64 12.92 -3.10
C ASP A 110 22.94 13.73 -3.05
N LEU A 111 23.82 13.39 -2.12
CA LEU A 111 25.18 13.91 -2.02
C LEU A 111 26.18 12.75 -2.09
N THR A 112 27.16 12.85 -2.96
CA THR A 112 28.23 11.85 -3.08
C THR A 112 29.58 12.56 -3.03
N TYR A 113 30.46 12.07 -2.16
CA TYR A 113 31.85 12.49 -2.07
C TYR A 113 32.77 11.27 -2.15
N LYS A 114 33.51 11.16 -3.25
CA LYS A 114 34.35 9.97 -3.55
C LYS A 114 33.54 8.66 -3.45
N GLN A 115 33.88 7.83 -2.49
CA GLN A 115 33.28 6.50 -2.26
C GLN A 115 32.07 6.53 -1.35
N PHE A 116 31.78 7.66 -0.68
CA PHE A 116 30.70 7.80 0.28
C PHE A 116 29.61 8.72 -0.24
N GLY A 117 28.40 8.49 0.23
CA GLY A 117 27.28 9.35 -0.10
C GLY A 117 26.21 9.35 0.98
N PHE A 118 25.31 10.29 0.82
CA PHE A 118 24.16 10.49 1.67
C PHE A 118 22.93 10.74 0.79
N ARG A 119 21.82 10.08 1.09
CA ARG A 119 20.53 10.31 0.46
C ARG A 119 19.48 10.65 1.50
N VAL A 120 18.67 11.68 1.23
CA VAL A 120 17.45 11.97 1.95
C VAL A 120 16.32 12.22 0.96
N SER A 121 15.14 11.68 1.24
CA SER A 121 13.94 11.95 0.45
C SER A 121 12.72 12.09 1.36
N GLY A 122 11.74 12.86 0.88
CA GLY A 122 10.48 13.08 1.58
C GLY A 122 9.34 13.28 0.61
N ALA A 123 8.16 12.89 1.05
CA ALA A 123 6.91 13.09 0.30
C ALA A 123 5.91 13.89 1.12
N ALA A 124 5.12 14.72 0.43
CA ALA A 124 3.99 15.42 1.03
C ALA A 124 2.81 15.40 0.08
N TRP A 125 1.58 15.38 0.64
CA TRP A 125 0.37 15.45 -0.17
C TRP A 125 -0.79 16.14 0.52
N TYR A 126 -1.69 16.65 -0.31
CA TYR A 126 -2.94 17.25 0.12
C TYR A 126 -4.06 16.85 -0.83
N ASP A 127 -5.09 16.17 -0.30
CA ASP A 127 -6.30 15.79 -1.03
C ASP A 127 -7.51 16.54 -0.49
N THR A 128 -8.16 17.32 -1.34
CA THR A 128 -9.30 18.15 -0.93
C THR A 128 -10.55 17.35 -0.59
N VAL A 129 -10.70 16.12 -1.11
CA VAL A 129 -11.87 15.28 -0.90
C VAL A 129 -11.92 14.80 0.55
N TYR A 130 -10.80 14.30 1.07
CA TYR A 130 -10.72 13.79 2.44
C TYR A 130 -10.69 14.88 3.52
N ASN A 131 -10.52 16.15 3.14
CA ASN A 131 -10.57 17.30 4.04
C ASN A 131 -11.94 18.00 4.09
N ARG A 132 -13.01 17.35 3.56
CA ARG A 132 -14.39 17.84 3.56
C ARG A 132 -15.34 16.79 4.14
N SER A 133 -16.64 17.15 4.23
CA SER A 133 -17.71 16.16 4.42
C SER A 133 -17.77 15.20 3.24
N ASN A 134 -18.12 13.95 3.53
CA ASN A 134 -18.33 12.90 2.54
C ASN A 134 -19.84 12.72 2.23
N ASP A 135 -20.16 11.74 1.39
CA ASP A 135 -21.52 11.50 0.92
C ASP A 135 -22.32 10.51 1.77
N ASN A 136 -21.80 10.03 2.91
CA ASN A 136 -22.47 9.07 3.77
C ASN A 136 -23.83 9.62 4.23
N ASN A 137 -24.86 8.82 4.09
CA ASN A 137 -26.23 9.15 4.47
C ASN A 137 -26.85 8.13 5.45
N SER A 138 -26.01 7.32 6.10
CA SER A 138 -26.42 6.24 7.00
C SER A 138 -25.85 6.41 8.42
N PRO A 139 -26.37 7.35 9.23
CA PRO A 139 -25.85 7.58 10.58
C PRO A 139 -25.98 6.38 11.51
N GLY A 140 -26.86 5.43 11.18
CA GLY A 140 -27.10 4.23 12.00
C GLY A 140 -26.13 3.07 11.74
N THR A 141 -25.25 3.16 10.73
CA THR A 141 -24.30 2.08 10.39
C THR A 141 -22.85 2.42 10.68
N ILE A 142 -22.55 3.65 11.11
CA ILE A 142 -21.16 4.10 11.35
C ILE A 142 -20.52 3.41 12.54
N ASN A 143 -19.24 3.05 12.39
CA ASN A 143 -18.41 2.49 13.44
C ASN A 143 -17.66 3.56 14.25
N GLN A 144 -17.46 4.74 13.68
CA GLN A 144 -16.75 5.85 14.32
C GLN A 144 -17.61 6.61 15.34
N THR A 145 -16.93 7.16 16.35
CA THR A 145 -17.50 8.05 17.38
C THR A 145 -16.79 9.40 17.43
N SER A 146 -15.54 9.45 16.94
CA SER A 146 -14.69 10.64 16.99
C SER A 146 -15.04 11.70 15.94
N ALA A 147 -15.86 11.34 14.95
CA ALA A 147 -16.31 12.25 13.90
C ALA A 147 -17.79 12.01 13.57
N ALA A 148 -18.47 13.03 13.02
CA ALA A 148 -19.84 12.89 12.52
C ALA A 148 -19.89 11.87 11.36
N TYR A 149 -21.06 11.25 11.16
CA TYR A 149 -21.26 10.16 10.19
C TYR A 149 -20.83 10.52 8.76
N ASN A 150 -20.92 11.78 8.38
CA ASN A 150 -20.55 12.30 7.05
C ASN A 150 -19.20 13.02 7.04
N HIS A 151 -18.30 12.71 7.97
CA HIS A 151 -16.94 13.22 8.03
C HIS A 151 -15.96 12.06 8.20
N PHE A 152 -14.78 12.21 7.65
CA PHE A 152 -13.68 11.26 7.87
C PHE A 152 -13.08 11.47 9.27
N THR A 153 -12.66 10.39 9.93
CA THR A 153 -11.89 10.48 11.18
C THR A 153 -10.58 11.26 10.97
N ASN A 154 -9.99 11.77 12.04
CA ASN A 154 -8.71 12.48 11.93
C ASN A 154 -7.62 11.59 11.35
N ASP A 155 -7.53 10.32 11.75
CA ASP A 155 -6.54 9.38 11.24
C ASP A 155 -6.68 9.15 9.73
N THR A 156 -7.92 9.02 9.23
CA THR A 156 -8.19 8.91 7.79
C THR A 156 -7.80 10.20 7.06
N ARG A 157 -8.11 11.36 7.62
CA ARG A 157 -7.74 12.66 7.05
C ARG A 157 -6.23 12.88 7.03
N ASP A 158 -5.53 12.49 8.10
CA ASP A 158 -4.08 12.64 8.21
C ASP A 158 -3.34 11.67 7.28
N LEU A 159 -3.91 10.51 6.95
CA LEU A 159 -3.31 9.57 6.02
C LEU A 159 -3.67 9.84 4.55
N MET A 160 -4.92 10.14 4.24
CA MET A 160 -5.40 10.33 2.87
C MET A 160 -5.46 11.79 2.45
N GLY A 161 -5.89 12.66 3.37
CA GLY A 161 -6.19 14.06 3.09
C GLY A 161 -4.99 15.00 3.17
N ARG A 162 -4.01 14.71 4.04
CA ARG A 162 -2.83 15.57 4.22
C ARG A 162 -1.73 14.83 4.99
N LYS A 163 -0.54 14.79 4.43
CA LYS A 163 0.60 14.16 5.10
C LYS A 163 1.91 14.74 4.58
N GLY A 164 2.91 14.77 5.45
CA GLY A 164 4.30 14.90 5.10
C GLY A 164 5.08 13.78 5.79
N GLU A 165 5.97 13.11 5.08
CA GLU A 165 6.78 12.04 5.64
C GLU A 165 8.17 11.97 5.01
N PHE A 166 9.16 11.61 5.83
CA PHE A 166 10.47 11.21 5.32
C PHE A 166 10.41 9.77 4.80
N LEU A 167 10.98 9.56 3.62
CA LEU A 167 11.14 8.25 2.99
C LEU A 167 12.55 7.74 3.25
N ASP A 168 13.49 7.92 2.33
CA ASP A 168 14.88 7.53 2.53
C ASP A 168 15.61 8.55 3.42
N ALA A 169 16.54 8.05 4.25
CA ALA A 169 17.50 8.84 5.00
C ALA A 169 18.66 7.93 5.41
N PHE A 170 19.68 7.81 4.55
CA PHE A 170 20.79 6.89 4.79
C PHE A 170 22.12 7.41 4.26
N VAL A 171 23.19 6.93 4.86
CA VAL A 171 24.54 7.04 4.32
C VAL A 171 24.92 5.73 3.61
N HIS A 172 25.76 5.84 2.60
CA HIS A 172 26.23 4.68 1.86
C HIS A 172 27.72 4.82 1.50
N GLY A 173 28.35 3.71 1.24
CA GLY A 173 29.72 3.71 0.77
C GLY A 173 30.05 2.48 -0.06
N LYS A 174 31.10 2.61 -0.88
CA LYS A 174 31.68 1.53 -1.69
C LYS A 174 33.20 1.61 -1.53
N PHE A 175 33.81 0.50 -1.17
CA PHE A 175 35.27 0.42 -0.97
C PHE A 175 35.73 -1.03 -1.13
N ASP A 176 37.01 -1.25 -1.25
CA ASP A 176 37.58 -2.59 -1.35
C ASP A 176 38.18 -3.02 -0.02
N ILE A 177 37.90 -4.25 0.39
CA ILE A 177 38.52 -4.93 1.53
C ILE A 177 39.21 -6.18 0.99
N ALA A 178 40.51 -6.27 1.12
CA ALA A 178 41.33 -7.39 0.60
C ALA A 178 40.98 -7.71 -0.87
N ASP A 179 40.99 -6.68 -1.72
CA ASP A 179 40.66 -6.73 -3.15
C ASP A 179 39.24 -7.23 -3.47
N LYS A 180 38.33 -7.16 -2.50
CA LYS A 180 36.91 -7.51 -2.69
C LYS A 180 36.06 -6.25 -2.60
N PRO A 181 35.24 -5.95 -3.64
CA PRO A 181 34.30 -4.84 -3.59
C PRO A 181 33.24 -5.05 -2.50
N VAL A 182 33.15 -4.07 -1.60
CA VAL A 182 32.17 -4.01 -0.52
C VAL A 182 31.31 -2.78 -0.70
N SER A 183 30.01 -2.93 -0.56
CA SER A 183 29.07 -1.81 -0.46
C SER A 183 28.22 -1.92 0.79
N PHE A 184 27.87 -0.79 1.40
CA PHE A 184 26.96 -0.75 2.54
C PHE A 184 25.99 0.43 2.46
N ARG A 185 24.87 0.31 3.20
CA ARG A 185 23.94 1.40 3.49
C ARG A 185 23.54 1.33 4.97
N LEU A 186 23.52 2.48 5.65
CA LEU A 186 23.11 2.60 7.04
C LEU A 186 22.11 3.74 7.19
N GLY A 187 20.95 3.46 7.76
CA GLY A 187 19.86 4.38 7.94
C GLY A 187 18.56 3.87 7.31
N ARG A 188 17.67 4.78 6.98
CA ARG A 188 16.33 4.45 6.46
C ARG A 188 16.38 4.23 4.95
N HIS A 189 16.27 2.98 4.53
CA HIS A 189 16.26 2.58 3.12
C HIS A 189 15.47 1.28 2.93
N THR A 190 15.27 0.86 1.69
CA THR A 190 14.68 -0.44 1.34
C THR A 190 15.73 -1.45 0.92
N VAL A 191 15.51 -2.72 1.27
CA VAL A 191 16.24 -3.87 0.75
C VAL A 191 15.23 -4.79 0.07
N LEU A 192 15.60 -5.33 -1.08
CA LEU A 192 14.75 -6.25 -1.84
C LEU A 192 15.61 -7.44 -2.31
N TYR A 193 15.29 -8.63 -1.81
CA TYR A 193 15.80 -9.91 -2.29
C TYR A 193 14.70 -10.69 -3.00
N GLY A 194 15.09 -11.62 -3.85
CA GLY A 194 14.15 -12.42 -4.63
C GLY A 194 13.84 -11.83 -6.00
N GLU A 195 12.97 -12.54 -6.75
CA GLU A 195 12.71 -12.31 -8.17
C GLU A 195 11.23 -12.02 -8.48
N THR A 196 10.44 -11.63 -7.46
CA THR A 196 9.01 -11.34 -7.63
C THR A 196 8.77 -9.97 -8.23
N LEU A 197 7.75 -9.86 -9.10
CA LEU A 197 7.35 -8.60 -9.75
C LEU A 197 6.15 -7.95 -9.06
N PHE A 198 5.07 -8.70 -8.83
CA PHE A 198 3.79 -8.22 -8.31
C PHE A 198 3.41 -8.87 -6.98
N PHE A 199 3.75 -10.15 -6.79
CA PHE A 199 3.37 -10.92 -5.60
C PHE A 199 4.52 -11.02 -4.59
N GLY A 200 5.17 -9.90 -4.28
CA GLY A 200 6.30 -9.86 -3.36
C GLY A 200 5.99 -10.40 -1.97
N ASP A 201 4.75 -10.22 -1.47
CA ASP A 201 4.32 -10.82 -0.19
C ASP A 201 4.27 -12.35 -0.25
N ASN A 202 4.14 -12.94 -1.44
CA ASN A 202 4.24 -14.38 -1.64
C ASN A 202 5.70 -14.86 -1.66
N GLY A 203 6.63 -14.03 -2.10
CA GLY A 203 8.07 -14.32 -2.17
C GLY A 203 8.86 -13.94 -0.91
N ILE A 204 10.18 -14.07 -1.01
CA ILE A 204 11.16 -13.67 0.03
C ILE A 204 11.05 -12.16 0.32
N ALA A 205 10.75 -11.36 -0.69
CA ALA A 205 10.62 -9.91 -0.60
C ALA A 205 9.62 -9.44 0.47
N GLY A 206 8.52 -10.16 0.67
CA GLY A 206 7.47 -9.80 1.64
C GLY A 206 7.92 -9.77 3.10
N GLY A 207 9.03 -10.45 3.43
CA GLY A 207 9.61 -10.38 4.77
C GLY A 207 10.48 -9.14 5.03
N GLN A 208 10.87 -8.39 4.00
CA GLN A 208 11.93 -7.37 4.09
C GLN A 208 11.44 -5.96 4.39
N ALA A 209 10.49 -5.46 3.62
CA ALA A 209 9.97 -4.10 3.80
C ALA A 209 8.44 -4.10 3.91
N PRO A 210 7.85 -3.13 4.63
CA PRO A 210 6.41 -2.93 4.62
C PRO A 210 5.97 -2.36 3.27
N VAL A 211 4.72 -2.65 2.89
CA VAL A 211 4.11 -2.28 1.61
C VAL A 211 3.10 -1.16 1.79
N ASP A 212 3.10 -0.18 0.89
CA ASP A 212 2.02 0.79 0.76
C ASP A 212 0.89 0.21 -0.11
N VAL A 213 -0.07 -0.47 0.55
CA VAL A 213 -1.22 -1.09 -0.12
C VAL A 213 -2.17 -0.03 -0.72
N ILE A 214 -2.20 1.20 -0.17
CA ILE A 214 -2.98 2.30 -0.74
C ILE A 214 -2.48 2.59 -2.16
N LYS A 215 -1.17 2.72 -2.31
CA LYS A 215 -0.53 2.97 -3.62
C LYS A 215 -0.74 1.79 -4.57
N LEU A 216 -0.57 0.56 -4.09
CA LEU A 216 -0.78 -0.66 -4.87
C LEU A 216 -2.19 -0.76 -5.47
N LEU A 217 -3.22 -0.46 -4.68
CA LEU A 217 -4.62 -0.49 -5.12
C LEU A 217 -5.01 0.70 -6.00
N SER A 218 -4.41 1.88 -5.78
CA SER A 218 -4.72 3.10 -6.53
C SER A 218 -4.16 3.07 -7.95
N VAL A 219 -3.08 2.31 -8.18
CA VAL A 219 -2.40 2.17 -9.48
C VAL A 219 -2.14 0.69 -9.75
N PRO A 220 -3.16 -0.07 -10.21
CA PRO A 220 -3.01 -1.48 -10.54
C PRO A 220 -1.92 -1.71 -11.59
N GLY A 221 -1.15 -2.79 -11.39
CA GLY A 221 0.01 -3.08 -12.23
C GLY A 221 1.31 -2.39 -11.78
N THR A 222 1.28 -1.61 -10.71
CA THR A 222 2.49 -1.11 -10.05
C THR A 222 3.35 -2.29 -9.59
N GLN A 223 4.66 -2.24 -9.88
CA GLN A 223 5.58 -3.29 -9.44
C GLN A 223 5.77 -3.24 -7.92
N PHE A 224 6.00 -4.40 -7.33
CA PHE A 224 6.17 -4.53 -5.87
C PHE A 224 7.25 -3.61 -5.31
N LYS A 225 8.39 -3.49 -5.99
CA LYS A 225 9.49 -2.61 -5.58
C LYS A 225 9.12 -1.13 -5.44
N GLU A 226 8.09 -0.67 -6.16
CA GLU A 226 7.66 0.73 -6.17
C GLU A 226 6.77 1.09 -4.99
N VAL A 227 6.22 0.09 -4.30
CA VAL A 227 5.31 0.27 -3.16
C VAL A 227 5.97 -0.04 -1.82
N LEU A 228 7.26 -0.41 -1.82
CA LEU A 228 8.00 -0.68 -0.59
C LEU A 228 8.24 0.61 0.20
N MET A 229 8.03 0.54 1.50
CA MET A 229 8.32 1.64 2.42
C MET A 229 9.66 1.41 3.13
N PRO A 230 10.55 2.40 3.19
CA PRO A 230 11.85 2.25 3.83
C PRO A 230 11.74 2.13 5.36
N VAL A 231 12.69 1.38 5.94
CA VAL A 231 12.86 1.21 7.39
C VAL A 231 14.31 1.44 7.79
N ASN A 232 14.57 1.78 9.05
CA ASN A 232 15.92 1.94 9.57
C ASN A 232 16.63 0.59 9.63
N GLN A 233 17.74 0.45 8.91
CA GLN A 233 18.50 -0.79 8.81
C GLN A 233 19.96 -0.55 8.40
N LEU A 234 20.79 -1.55 8.64
CA LEU A 234 22.10 -1.70 8.01
C LEU A 234 21.98 -2.79 6.94
N SER A 235 22.48 -2.52 5.76
CA SER A 235 22.67 -3.54 4.72
C SER A 235 24.07 -3.47 4.16
N ALA A 236 24.64 -4.63 3.84
CA ALA A 236 25.97 -4.72 3.22
C ALA A 236 25.99 -5.85 2.18
N GLN A 237 26.87 -5.69 1.20
CA GLN A 237 27.11 -6.67 0.16
C GLN A 237 28.58 -6.73 -0.17
N VAL A 238 29.10 -7.95 -0.35
CA VAL A 238 30.51 -8.23 -0.71
C VAL A 238 30.51 -9.09 -1.96
N GLN A 239 31.26 -8.71 -2.96
CA GLN A 239 31.54 -9.53 -4.13
C GLN A 239 32.80 -10.38 -3.85
N LEU A 240 32.64 -11.65 -3.56
CA LEU A 240 33.73 -12.56 -3.21
C LEU A 240 34.60 -12.91 -4.40
N ASN A 241 33.99 -13.06 -5.58
CA ASN A 241 34.63 -13.28 -6.88
C ASN A 241 33.65 -12.84 -7.99
N PRO A 242 34.00 -12.87 -9.29
CA PRO A 242 33.10 -12.47 -10.37
C PRO A 242 31.74 -13.18 -10.37
N ASN A 243 31.69 -14.39 -9.82
CA ASN A 243 30.53 -15.28 -9.88
C ASN A 243 29.71 -15.29 -8.58
N VAL A 244 30.26 -14.88 -7.44
CA VAL A 244 29.62 -15.03 -6.14
C VAL A 244 29.55 -13.68 -5.41
N THR A 245 28.34 -13.31 -5.05
CA THR A 245 28.06 -12.16 -4.18
C THR A 245 27.33 -12.62 -2.93
N VAL A 246 27.75 -12.12 -1.76
CA VAL A 246 27.08 -12.34 -0.47
C VAL A 246 26.56 -11.01 0.05
N GLY A 247 25.30 -10.99 0.48
CA GLY A 247 24.66 -9.82 1.06
C GLY A 247 23.97 -10.14 2.38
N GLY A 248 23.80 -9.11 3.20
CA GLY A 248 23.07 -9.23 4.45
C GLY A 248 22.46 -7.91 4.89
N TYR A 249 21.46 -7.98 5.72
CA TYR A 249 20.86 -6.81 6.37
C TYR A 249 20.38 -7.13 7.77
N TYR A 250 20.28 -6.08 8.60
CA TYR A 250 19.64 -6.13 9.92
C TYR A 250 18.79 -4.88 10.13
N GLN A 251 17.52 -5.05 10.56
CA GLN A 251 16.55 -3.98 10.75
C GLN A 251 16.48 -3.56 12.22
N PHE A 252 16.48 -2.25 12.45
CA PHE A 252 16.34 -1.60 13.76
C PHE A 252 14.93 -1.05 13.97
N GLU A 253 14.08 -1.10 12.94
CA GLU A 253 12.71 -0.59 12.94
C GLU A 253 11.76 -1.64 12.36
N TRP A 254 10.62 -1.85 13.04
CA TRP A 254 9.50 -2.58 12.49
C TRP A 254 8.37 -1.61 12.13
N ARG A 255 7.72 -1.84 10.99
CA ARG A 255 6.51 -1.13 10.56
C ARG A 255 5.53 -2.12 9.93
N ALA A 256 4.23 -1.87 10.16
CA ALA A 256 3.16 -2.58 9.46
C ALA A 256 3.02 -2.14 8.00
N ASN A 257 2.40 -2.95 7.18
CA ASN A 257 1.88 -2.54 5.88
C ASN A 257 0.91 -1.36 6.05
N ARG A 258 0.95 -0.42 5.12
CA ARG A 258 0.03 0.73 5.09
C ARG A 258 -1.21 0.32 4.30
N ILE A 259 -2.29 0.05 5.00
CA ILE A 259 -3.59 -0.33 4.40
C ILE A 259 -4.50 0.89 4.26
N PRO A 260 -5.50 0.86 3.36
CA PRO A 260 -6.49 1.92 3.24
C PRO A 260 -7.19 2.19 4.58
N PRO A 261 -7.20 3.43 5.08
CA PRO A 261 -7.85 3.78 6.35
C PRO A 261 -9.37 3.70 6.23
N VAL A 262 -10.02 3.55 7.37
CA VAL A 262 -11.48 3.43 7.47
C VAL A 262 -12.20 4.53 6.68
N GLY A 263 -13.24 4.13 5.96
CA GLY A 263 -14.06 5.05 5.18
C GLY A 263 -13.39 5.64 3.94
N SER A 264 -12.12 5.30 3.63
CA SER A 264 -11.50 5.73 2.36
C SER A 264 -12.05 4.94 1.17
N TYR A 265 -11.95 5.49 -0.04
CA TYR A 265 -12.56 4.90 -1.24
C TYR A 265 -12.16 3.44 -1.51
N LEU A 266 -10.93 3.07 -1.22
CA LEU A 266 -10.41 1.70 -1.41
C LEU A 266 -10.41 0.87 -0.12
N SER A 267 -10.95 1.40 0.99
CA SER A 267 -11.18 0.61 2.21
C SER A 267 -12.33 -0.38 1.98
N ASN A 268 -12.14 -1.60 2.41
CA ASN A 268 -13.13 -2.67 2.33
C ASN A 268 -13.62 -3.15 3.72
N ALA A 269 -13.19 -2.44 4.79
CA ALA A 269 -13.62 -2.70 6.15
C ALA A 269 -13.53 -1.42 6.99
N ASP A 270 -14.45 -1.29 7.95
CA ASP A 270 -14.57 -0.11 8.82
C ASP A 270 -13.99 -0.36 10.22
N VAL A 271 -13.40 -1.54 10.38
CA VAL A 271 -12.93 -2.07 11.67
C VAL A 271 -11.42 -2.31 11.70
N ILE A 272 -10.69 -2.07 10.59
CA ILE A 272 -9.26 -2.31 10.49
C ILE A 272 -8.51 -1.08 9.95
N GLY A 273 -7.26 -0.90 10.43
CA GLY A 273 -6.40 0.20 10.01
C GLY A 273 -6.65 1.51 10.77
N ALA A 274 -6.11 2.57 10.22
CA ALA A 274 -6.25 3.92 10.80
C ALA A 274 -7.71 4.38 10.75
N GLY A 275 -8.18 4.97 11.84
CA GLY A 275 -9.56 5.46 11.99
C GLY A 275 -10.58 4.41 12.42
N ALA A 276 -10.19 3.15 12.65
CA ALA A 276 -11.06 2.12 13.20
C ALA A 276 -11.31 2.35 14.70
N GLU A 277 -12.57 2.34 15.14
CA GLU A 277 -12.96 2.63 16.52
C GLU A 277 -13.81 1.54 17.17
N ARG A 278 -14.78 0.98 16.46
CA ARG A 278 -15.67 -0.07 16.99
C ARG A 278 -15.92 -1.15 15.95
N LEU A 279 -16.18 -2.36 16.44
CA LEU A 279 -16.65 -3.49 15.65
C LEU A 279 -17.97 -3.98 16.25
N PHE A 280 -19.03 -4.00 15.44
CA PHE A 280 -20.36 -4.42 15.86
C PHE A 280 -20.55 -5.92 15.66
N PHE A 281 -21.06 -6.61 16.70
CA PHE A 281 -21.56 -7.98 16.63
C PHE A 281 -23.06 -8.06 16.33
N GLY A 282 -23.75 -6.94 16.47
CA GLY A 282 -25.19 -6.79 16.22
C GLY A 282 -25.67 -5.41 16.67
N PRO A 283 -26.98 -5.13 16.56
CA PRO A 283 -27.55 -3.85 16.97
C PRO A 283 -27.26 -3.54 18.45
N GLY A 284 -26.54 -2.45 18.70
CA GLY A 284 -26.24 -2.00 20.05
C GLY A 284 -25.19 -2.82 20.82
N VAL A 285 -24.53 -3.80 20.19
CA VAL A 285 -23.51 -4.65 20.81
C VAL A 285 -22.22 -4.56 20.01
N TRP A 286 -21.12 -4.16 20.64
CA TRP A 286 -19.83 -3.94 19.97
C TRP A 286 -18.62 -4.27 20.86
N VAL A 287 -17.47 -4.29 20.27
CA VAL A 287 -16.17 -4.22 20.94
C VAL A 287 -15.42 -2.98 20.49
N ASP A 288 -14.69 -2.34 21.41
CA ASP A 288 -13.92 -1.14 21.15
C ASP A 288 -12.55 -1.47 20.55
N ARG A 289 -12.02 -0.58 19.71
CA ARG A 289 -10.69 -0.71 19.14
C ARG A 289 -9.63 -0.41 20.20
N ALA A 290 -8.76 -1.39 20.49
CA ALA A 290 -7.59 -1.21 21.34
C ALA A 290 -6.32 -0.93 20.50
N ASN A 291 -5.23 -0.58 21.17
CA ASN A 291 -3.93 -0.41 20.55
C ASN A 291 -3.42 -1.71 19.93
N ASP A 292 -2.72 -1.59 18.79
CA ASP A 292 -2.14 -2.73 18.08
C ASP A 292 -1.05 -3.42 18.90
N VAL A 293 -1.03 -4.75 18.84
CA VAL A 293 0.08 -5.57 19.34
C VAL A 293 1.15 -5.65 18.25
N LYS A 294 2.03 -4.66 18.23
CA LYS A 294 3.05 -4.44 17.20
C LYS A 294 4.11 -5.54 17.18
N GLY A 295 4.72 -5.75 16.03
CA GLY A 295 5.94 -6.52 15.91
C GLY A 295 7.13 -5.87 16.63
N LYS A 296 8.14 -6.66 17.00
CA LYS A 296 9.36 -6.15 17.64
C LYS A 296 10.19 -5.34 16.65
N SER A 297 10.85 -4.28 17.11
CA SER A 297 11.77 -3.50 16.27
C SER A 297 13.16 -4.14 16.11
N SER A 298 13.43 -5.24 16.80
CA SER A 298 14.71 -5.97 16.76
C SER A 298 14.50 -7.43 16.40
N GLY A 299 15.57 -8.13 15.98
CA GLY A 299 15.52 -9.54 15.63
C GLY A 299 15.02 -9.81 14.22
N GLN A 300 15.07 -8.83 13.35
CA GLN A 300 14.77 -8.93 11.92
C GLN A 300 16.04 -8.75 11.10
N GLY A 301 16.29 -9.63 10.16
CA GLY A 301 17.44 -9.55 9.28
C GLY A 301 17.45 -10.67 8.28
N GLY A 302 18.42 -10.67 7.39
CA GLY A 302 18.54 -11.72 6.40
C GLY A 302 19.87 -11.70 5.68
N MET A 303 20.12 -12.81 5.02
CA MET A 303 21.30 -13.04 4.20
C MET A 303 20.89 -13.57 2.84
N GLN A 304 21.69 -13.25 1.83
CA GLN A 304 21.59 -13.82 0.49
C GLN A 304 22.97 -14.26 0.00
N ILE A 305 22.97 -15.28 -0.84
CA ILE A 305 24.10 -15.66 -1.69
C ILE A 305 23.57 -15.64 -3.11
N ARG A 306 24.21 -14.88 -3.99
CA ARG A 306 23.94 -14.92 -5.45
C ARG A 306 25.11 -15.55 -6.14
N PHE A 307 24.81 -16.45 -7.05
CA PHE A 307 25.79 -17.22 -7.81
C PHE A 307 25.44 -17.21 -9.30
N ARG A 308 26.40 -16.80 -10.13
CA ARG A 308 26.30 -16.86 -11.60
C ARG A 308 27.43 -17.75 -12.12
N PRO A 309 27.12 -18.93 -12.69
CA PRO A 309 28.11 -19.81 -13.29
C PRO A 309 28.85 -19.12 -14.47
N ASP A 310 30.06 -19.56 -14.77
CA ASP A 310 30.84 -19.07 -15.93
C ASP A 310 30.14 -19.30 -17.28
N SER A 311 29.22 -20.27 -17.35
CA SER A 311 28.37 -20.53 -18.50
C SER A 311 27.37 -19.42 -18.82
N GLU A 312 27.20 -18.44 -17.89
CA GLU A 312 26.23 -17.34 -17.96
C GLU A 312 24.77 -17.77 -18.22
N PHE A 313 24.49 -19.08 -18.10
CA PHE A 313 23.16 -19.64 -18.39
C PHE A 313 22.07 -19.06 -17.48
N ALA A 314 22.35 -18.95 -16.17
CA ALA A 314 21.40 -18.44 -15.19
C ALA A 314 22.11 -17.86 -13.96
N GLU A 315 21.42 -16.98 -13.26
CA GLU A 315 21.79 -16.55 -11.93
C GLU A 315 20.92 -17.25 -10.89
N PHE A 316 21.56 -17.73 -9.81
CA PHE A 316 20.89 -18.40 -8.71
C PHE A 316 20.98 -17.55 -7.44
N GLY A 317 19.91 -17.54 -6.66
CA GLY A 317 19.84 -16.90 -5.34
C GLY A 317 19.49 -17.91 -4.26
N LEU A 318 20.14 -17.81 -3.09
CA LEU A 318 19.74 -18.51 -1.86
C LEU A 318 19.51 -17.47 -0.78
N TYR A 319 18.44 -17.67 0.00
CA TYR A 319 17.96 -16.68 0.96
C TYR A 319 17.64 -17.33 2.30
N ALA A 320 18.03 -16.67 3.38
CA ALA A 320 17.61 -16.99 4.75
C ALA A 320 17.27 -15.68 5.45
N ILE A 321 16.00 -15.50 5.86
CA ILE A 321 15.53 -14.29 6.52
C ILE A 321 14.73 -14.61 7.76
N ARG A 322 14.84 -13.75 8.77
CA ARG A 322 13.94 -13.70 9.93
C ARG A 322 13.28 -12.36 9.98
N TYR A 323 11.96 -12.35 10.14
CA TYR A 323 11.16 -11.13 10.16
C TYR A 323 9.95 -11.24 11.09
N HIS A 324 9.27 -10.12 11.33
CA HIS A 324 7.98 -10.06 12.00
C HIS A 324 6.92 -9.71 10.97
N ALA A 325 5.73 -10.32 11.11
CA ALA A 325 4.62 -10.10 10.19
C ALA A 325 4.33 -8.61 10.01
N LYS A 326 4.08 -8.20 8.78
CA LYS A 326 3.67 -6.84 8.41
C LYS A 326 2.18 -6.77 8.14
N ASP A 327 1.56 -7.93 7.92
CA ASP A 327 0.10 -8.13 7.92
C ASP A 327 -0.37 -8.55 9.30
N PHE A 328 -1.59 -8.18 9.62
CA PHE A 328 -2.20 -8.37 10.93
C PHE A 328 -3.08 -9.62 11.00
N GLN A 329 -3.34 -10.05 12.24
CA GLN A 329 -4.44 -10.92 12.63
C GLN A 329 -5.37 -10.13 13.55
N LEU A 330 -6.70 -10.24 13.38
CA LEU A 330 -7.63 -9.67 14.33
C LEU A 330 -7.72 -10.59 15.56
N THR A 331 -7.56 -9.99 16.74
CA THR A 331 -7.69 -10.69 18.01
C THR A 331 -8.70 -9.98 18.89
N TYR A 332 -9.53 -10.76 19.58
CA TYR A 332 -10.68 -10.27 20.34
C TYR A 332 -10.50 -10.61 21.82
N ASN A 333 -10.67 -9.61 22.68
CA ASN A 333 -10.73 -9.77 24.12
C ASN A 333 -12.16 -9.46 24.59
N VAL A 334 -13.00 -10.47 24.58
CA VAL A 334 -14.42 -10.36 24.92
C VAL A 334 -14.59 -10.67 26.41
N THR A 335 -15.10 -9.71 27.17
CA THR A 335 -15.26 -9.80 28.64
C THR A 335 -16.69 -9.51 29.09
N GLY A 336 -17.53 -8.97 28.22
CA GLY A 336 -18.91 -8.61 28.51
C GLY A 336 -19.92 -9.72 28.15
N ASP A 337 -21.19 -9.48 28.52
CA ASP A 337 -22.31 -10.34 28.15
C ASP A 337 -22.72 -10.03 26.69
N PRO A 338 -22.67 -11.02 25.76
CA PRO A 338 -23.08 -10.82 24.37
C PRO A 338 -24.57 -10.50 24.18
N ASN A 339 -25.39 -10.71 25.21
CA ASN A 339 -26.82 -10.43 25.15
C ASN A 339 -27.19 -9.06 25.77
N ALA A 340 -26.23 -8.36 26.40
CA ALA A 340 -26.44 -7.05 26.98
C ALA A 340 -26.01 -5.95 25.98
N PRO A 341 -26.79 -4.85 25.79
CA PRO A 341 -26.38 -3.71 25.01
C PRO A 341 -25.09 -3.08 25.55
N GLY A 342 -24.18 -2.69 24.66
CA GLY A 342 -22.96 -1.97 25.03
C GLY A 342 -21.67 -2.63 24.55
N SER A 343 -20.54 -2.17 25.07
CA SER A 343 -19.24 -2.73 24.75
C SER A 343 -19.00 -4.06 25.48
N MET A 344 -18.67 -5.09 24.72
CA MET A 344 -18.35 -6.43 25.24
C MET A 344 -16.84 -6.61 25.49
N GLY A 345 -16.03 -5.59 25.37
CA GLY A 345 -14.58 -5.68 25.46
C GLY A 345 -13.85 -4.95 24.36
N ASN A 346 -12.75 -5.48 23.89
CA ASN A 346 -11.98 -4.84 22.84
C ASN A 346 -11.45 -5.82 21.77
N TYR A 347 -11.02 -5.26 20.64
CA TYR A 347 -10.30 -5.96 19.60
C TYR A 347 -9.07 -5.18 19.18
N GLN A 348 -8.09 -5.87 18.60
CA GLN A 348 -6.83 -5.26 18.19
C GLN A 348 -6.23 -5.99 16.98
N MET A 349 -5.38 -5.31 16.24
CA MET A 349 -4.55 -5.93 15.21
C MET A 349 -3.25 -6.42 15.88
N ALA A 350 -2.96 -7.71 15.71
CA ALA A 350 -1.78 -8.35 16.27
C ALA A 350 -0.85 -8.84 15.16
N TYR A 351 0.45 -8.59 15.30
CA TYR A 351 1.46 -8.90 14.29
C TYR A 351 2.41 -9.97 14.79
N GLY A 352 2.44 -11.14 14.14
CA GLY A 352 3.24 -12.28 14.57
C GLY A 352 4.75 -12.02 14.52
N ASN A 353 5.46 -12.49 15.53
CA ASN A 353 6.91 -12.35 15.63
C ASN A 353 7.66 -13.62 15.22
N ASN A 354 8.93 -13.45 14.82
CA ASN A 354 9.91 -14.52 14.61
C ASN A 354 9.49 -15.53 13.53
N ILE A 355 9.16 -15.02 12.36
CA ILE A 355 8.91 -15.85 11.17
C ILE A 355 10.26 -16.08 10.48
N ASP A 356 10.63 -17.36 10.29
CA ASP A 356 11.80 -17.73 9.51
C ASP A 356 11.37 -18.13 8.10
N ALA A 357 12.01 -17.53 7.08
CA ALA A 357 11.82 -17.91 5.68
C ALA A 357 13.14 -18.28 5.03
N PHE A 358 13.10 -19.37 4.28
CA PHE A 358 14.21 -19.90 3.49
C PHE A 358 13.74 -20.04 2.07
N GLY A 359 14.53 -19.61 1.10
CA GLY A 359 14.16 -19.66 -0.29
C GLY A 359 15.35 -19.78 -1.23
N GLY A 360 15.03 -20.07 -2.47
CA GLY A 360 15.96 -20.05 -3.59
C GLY A 360 15.28 -19.50 -4.82
N SER A 361 16.06 -18.88 -5.68
CA SER A 361 15.61 -18.36 -6.98
C SER A 361 16.57 -18.75 -8.08
N MET A 362 16.04 -18.71 -9.29
CA MET A 362 16.79 -18.80 -10.52
C MET A 362 16.23 -17.76 -11.50
N SER A 363 17.11 -17.01 -12.16
CA SER A 363 16.73 -16.11 -13.25
C SER A 363 17.62 -16.34 -14.47
N THR A 364 17.02 -16.24 -15.66
CA THR A 364 17.72 -16.44 -16.94
C THR A 364 17.05 -15.63 -18.04
N THR A 365 17.80 -15.37 -19.10
CA THR A 365 17.25 -14.71 -20.31
C THR A 365 17.05 -15.74 -21.42
N ILE A 366 15.83 -15.80 -21.96
CA ILE A 366 15.43 -16.68 -23.06
C ILE A 366 14.91 -15.80 -24.20
N GLY A 367 15.72 -15.62 -25.23
CA GLY A 367 15.42 -14.65 -26.29
C GLY A 367 15.35 -13.23 -25.75
N GLU A 368 14.21 -12.55 -25.90
CA GLU A 368 13.97 -11.19 -25.38
C GLU A 368 13.32 -11.19 -23.98
N ALA A 369 13.03 -12.38 -23.43
CA ALA A 369 12.38 -12.52 -22.14
C ALA A 369 13.38 -12.83 -21.02
N ASN A 370 13.34 -12.06 -19.94
CA ASN A 370 13.93 -12.45 -18.66
C ASN A 370 12.86 -13.22 -17.87
N VAL A 371 13.18 -14.46 -17.52
CA VAL A 371 12.30 -15.38 -16.77
C VAL A 371 12.95 -15.71 -15.45
N ALA A 372 12.18 -15.64 -14.37
CA ALA A 372 12.66 -15.99 -13.05
C ALA A 372 11.65 -16.86 -12.30
N ALA A 373 12.18 -17.78 -11.51
CA ALA A 373 11.41 -18.62 -10.58
C ALA A 373 11.94 -18.45 -9.16
N GLU A 374 11.05 -18.41 -8.19
CA GLU A 374 11.38 -18.35 -6.77
C GLU A 374 10.54 -19.36 -6.00
N LEU A 375 11.18 -20.07 -5.08
CA LEU A 375 10.55 -21.00 -4.15
C LEU A 375 10.95 -20.64 -2.73
N SER A 376 10.00 -20.66 -1.80
CA SER A 376 10.30 -20.42 -0.39
C SER A 376 9.42 -21.22 0.57
N VAL A 377 9.92 -21.42 1.78
CA VAL A 377 9.20 -22.05 2.89
C VAL A 377 9.29 -21.12 4.09
N ARG A 378 8.16 -20.89 4.75
CA ARG A 378 8.07 -20.10 5.99
C ARG A 378 7.73 -20.98 7.17
N ARG A 379 8.37 -20.72 8.31
CA ARG A 379 8.09 -21.34 9.60
C ARG A 379 7.57 -20.31 10.56
N ASN A 380 6.70 -20.73 11.47
CA ASN A 380 6.05 -19.85 12.45
C ASN A 380 5.25 -18.70 11.81
N ALA A 381 4.70 -18.93 10.61
CA ALA A 381 3.91 -17.96 9.88
C ALA A 381 2.49 -17.88 10.45
N PRO A 382 1.94 -16.68 10.73
CA PRO A 382 0.51 -16.52 10.97
C PRO A 382 -0.29 -17.04 9.78
N LEU A 383 -1.39 -17.73 10.06
CA LEU A 383 -2.32 -18.22 9.05
C LEU A 383 -3.61 -17.40 9.11
N THR A 384 -4.33 -17.31 8.00
CA THR A 384 -5.63 -16.65 7.96
C THR A 384 -6.55 -17.23 9.04
N SER A 385 -6.97 -16.40 9.97
CA SER A 385 -7.69 -16.80 11.17
C SER A 385 -9.03 -16.07 11.28
N ALA A 386 -10.01 -16.75 11.87
CA ALA A 386 -11.27 -16.20 12.30
C ALA A 386 -11.45 -16.47 13.80
N MET A 387 -12.23 -15.60 14.49
CA MET A 387 -12.58 -15.77 15.90
C MET A 387 -11.39 -16.01 16.86
N SER A 388 -10.30 -15.28 16.67
CA SER A 388 -9.10 -15.39 17.48
C SER A 388 -9.27 -14.68 18.83
N TYR A 389 -9.90 -15.35 19.79
CA TYR A 389 -10.09 -14.82 21.14
C TYR A 389 -8.77 -14.80 21.91
N SER A 390 -8.41 -13.63 22.44
CA SER A 390 -7.20 -13.42 23.23
C SER A 390 -7.53 -13.29 24.70
N VAL A 391 -6.79 -13.98 25.54
CA VAL A 391 -6.89 -13.90 27.01
C VAL A 391 -5.72 -13.05 27.50
N PRO A 392 -5.97 -11.89 28.13
CA PRO A 392 -4.93 -11.03 28.69
C PRO A 392 -4.04 -11.78 29.67
N GLY A 393 -2.72 -11.56 29.58
CA GLY A 393 -1.73 -12.25 30.42
C GLY A 393 -1.40 -13.69 29.99
N VAL A 394 -2.20 -14.30 29.10
CA VAL A 394 -1.97 -15.64 28.56
C VAL A 394 -1.43 -15.57 27.13
N ASN A 395 -2.13 -14.88 26.24
CA ASN A 395 -1.74 -14.78 24.85
C ASN A 395 -0.73 -13.64 24.58
N ASN A 396 0.19 -13.88 23.63
CA ASN A 396 1.17 -12.89 23.19
C ASN A 396 1.63 -13.20 21.76
N ASN A 397 2.19 -12.21 21.05
CA ASN A 397 2.64 -12.34 19.66
C ASN A 397 3.87 -13.21 19.43
N SER A 398 4.59 -13.61 20.48
CA SER A 398 5.91 -14.23 20.33
C SER A 398 5.88 -15.75 20.52
N GLY A 399 5.23 -16.20 21.58
CA GLY A 399 5.26 -17.61 21.97
C GLY A 399 3.90 -18.29 22.01
N ASN A 400 2.85 -17.54 22.37
CA ASN A 400 1.50 -18.06 22.58
C ASN A 400 0.45 -17.14 21.92
N PRO A 401 0.41 -17.01 20.58
CA PRO A 401 -0.62 -16.22 19.88
C PRO A 401 -2.01 -16.85 20.07
N SER A 402 -3.07 -16.06 19.88
CA SER A 402 -4.45 -16.58 19.86
C SER A 402 -4.91 -16.99 18.46
N TYR A 403 -4.21 -16.60 17.42
CA TYR A 403 -4.47 -16.95 16.02
C TYR A 403 -3.72 -18.20 15.59
N ALA A 404 -4.15 -18.81 14.49
CA ALA A 404 -3.50 -19.97 13.90
C ALA A 404 -2.09 -19.66 13.39
N VAL A 405 -1.14 -20.56 13.66
CA VAL A 405 0.24 -20.45 13.20
C VAL A 405 0.66 -21.76 12.54
N GLY A 406 1.47 -21.67 11.50
CA GLY A 406 1.88 -22.86 10.77
C GLY A 406 3.14 -22.71 9.94
N LYS A 407 3.30 -23.67 9.03
CA LYS A 407 4.32 -23.67 7.98
C LYS A 407 3.65 -23.52 6.63
N THR A 408 4.24 -22.71 5.76
CA THR A 408 3.74 -22.46 4.40
C THR A 408 4.85 -22.63 3.38
N ALA A 409 4.48 -23.01 2.15
CA ALA A 409 5.34 -23.02 0.99
C ALA A 409 4.78 -22.04 -0.05
N HIS A 410 5.68 -21.42 -0.80
CA HIS A 410 5.36 -20.40 -1.78
C HIS A 410 6.18 -20.63 -3.05
N ALA A 411 5.58 -20.34 -4.20
CA ALA A 411 6.24 -20.36 -5.50
C ALA A 411 5.80 -19.15 -6.32
N ASN A 412 6.74 -18.54 -7.03
CA ASN A 412 6.51 -17.47 -7.97
C ASN A 412 7.24 -17.80 -9.27
N LEU A 413 6.58 -17.56 -10.41
CA LEU A 413 7.17 -17.62 -11.74
C LEU A 413 6.90 -16.29 -12.41
N SER A 414 7.93 -15.54 -12.73
CA SER A 414 7.86 -14.19 -13.29
C SER A 414 8.53 -14.10 -14.66
N MET A 415 8.06 -13.18 -15.48
CA MET A 415 8.59 -12.90 -16.80
C MET A 415 8.54 -11.39 -17.07
N ILE A 416 9.63 -10.86 -17.61
CA ILE A 416 9.70 -9.54 -18.23
C ILE A 416 10.17 -9.76 -19.68
N ASN A 417 9.32 -9.43 -20.65
CA ASN A 417 9.64 -9.48 -22.06
C ASN A 417 9.60 -8.08 -22.66
N LEU A 418 10.66 -7.68 -23.33
CA LEU A 418 10.67 -6.45 -24.11
C LEU A 418 10.01 -6.71 -25.46
N LEU A 419 9.20 -5.78 -25.92
CA LEU A 419 8.52 -5.86 -27.22
C LEU A 419 9.38 -5.19 -28.28
N SER A 420 9.83 -5.96 -29.24
CA SER A 420 10.45 -5.45 -30.47
C SER A 420 9.43 -4.68 -31.31
N ARG A 421 9.91 -3.76 -32.14
CA ARG A 421 9.08 -2.98 -33.06
C ARG A 421 8.22 -3.89 -33.95
N SER A 422 6.97 -3.52 -34.12
CA SER A 422 5.98 -4.21 -34.92
C SER A 422 5.18 -3.22 -35.80
N PRO A 423 4.30 -3.70 -36.69
CA PRO A 423 3.38 -2.81 -37.41
C PRO A 423 2.36 -2.08 -36.52
N VAL A 424 2.20 -2.53 -35.25
CA VAL A 424 1.17 -2.01 -34.33
C VAL A 424 1.77 -1.11 -33.26
N TRP A 425 3.02 -1.34 -32.81
CA TRP A 425 3.71 -0.55 -31.79
C TRP A 425 5.19 -0.39 -32.11
N ASP A 426 5.83 0.62 -31.58
CA ASP A 426 7.26 0.89 -31.76
C ASP A 426 8.14 0.15 -30.75
N GLY A 427 7.59 -0.26 -29.59
CA GLY A 427 8.28 -0.96 -28.54
C GLY A 427 7.33 -1.27 -27.39
N GLY A 428 7.88 -1.54 -26.21
CA GLY A 428 7.09 -1.75 -24.99
C GLY A 428 7.56 -2.93 -24.15
N SER A 429 6.67 -3.41 -23.29
CA SER A 429 6.97 -4.55 -22.42
C SER A 429 5.74 -5.39 -22.09
N VAL A 430 5.97 -6.67 -21.79
CA VAL A 430 5.02 -7.58 -21.15
C VAL A 430 5.64 -8.05 -19.84
N LEU A 431 4.94 -7.82 -18.73
CA LEU A 431 5.30 -8.35 -17.43
C LEU A 431 4.22 -9.35 -17.03
N ALA A 432 4.62 -10.53 -16.59
CA ALA A 432 3.69 -11.54 -16.11
C ALA A 432 4.24 -12.22 -14.86
N GLU A 433 3.36 -12.57 -13.94
CA GLU A 433 3.71 -13.36 -12.76
C GLU A 433 2.58 -14.30 -12.40
N LEU A 434 2.93 -15.56 -12.12
CA LEU A 434 2.09 -16.59 -11.54
C LEU A 434 2.61 -16.86 -10.13
N ALA A 435 1.73 -16.81 -9.13
CA ALA A 435 2.05 -17.06 -7.74
C ALA A 435 1.17 -18.17 -7.18
N TRP A 436 1.78 -19.03 -6.36
CA TRP A 436 1.12 -20.12 -5.66
C TRP A 436 1.58 -20.15 -4.21
N ASN A 437 0.68 -20.47 -3.31
CA ASN A 437 1.04 -20.79 -1.91
C ASN A 437 0.25 -21.98 -1.37
N ARG A 438 0.85 -22.63 -0.37
CA ARG A 438 0.32 -23.82 0.27
C ARG A 438 0.58 -23.80 1.77
N ARG A 439 -0.44 -24.11 2.55
CA ARG A 439 -0.29 -24.45 3.97
C ARG A 439 0.23 -25.88 4.10
N LEU A 440 1.44 -26.02 4.65
CA LEU A 440 2.07 -27.32 4.88
C LEU A 440 1.54 -27.98 6.16
N SER A 441 1.48 -27.21 7.27
CA SER A 441 1.00 -27.69 8.57
C SER A 441 0.48 -26.54 9.41
N ILE A 442 -0.36 -26.84 10.39
CA ILE A 442 -0.74 -25.95 11.49
C ILE A 442 0.05 -26.40 12.71
N THR A 443 0.73 -25.47 13.38
CA THR A 443 1.59 -25.77 14.52
C THR A 443 1.02 -25.27 15.85
N LYS A 444 0.12 -24.25 15.78
CA LYS A 444 -0.58 -23.67 16.94
C LYS A 444 -1.99 -23.28 16.55
N ASN A 445 -2.90 -23.38 17.51
CA ASN A 445 -4.29 -22.92 17.47
C ASN A 445 -5.06 -23.33 16.19
N PRO A 446 -5.16 -24.64 15.91
CA PRO A 446 -5.86 -25.13 14.72
C PRO A 446 -7.31 -24.66 14.66
N ASP A 447 -7.99 -24.53 15.80
CA ASP A 447 -9.38 -24.11 15.91
C ASP A 447 -9.60 -22.62 15.53
N SER A 448 -8.55 -21.82 15.56
CA SER A 448 -8.59 -20.42 15.12
C SER A 448 -8.39 -20.27 13.60
N LEU A 449 -8.04 -21.34 12.88
CA LEU A 449 -7.92 -21.26 11.42
C LEU A 449 -9.28 -20.91 10.82
N ASP A 450 -9.30 -19.97 9.88
CA ASP A 450 -10.51 -19.62 9.14
C ASP A 450 -11.06 -20.86 8.41
N PRO A 451 -12.32 -21.27 8.69
CA PRO A 451 -12.89 -22.49 8.09
C PRO A 451 -13.14 -22.33 6.56
N GLY A 452 -13.12 -21.11 6.05
CA GLY A 452 -13.28 -20.80 4.64
C GLY A 452 -12.04 -21.03 3.79
N VAL A 453 -10.83 -21.17 4.37
CA VAL A 453 -9.58 -21.27 3.61
C VAL A 453 -9.38 -22.64 2.96
N THR A 454 -8.72 -22.62 1.81
CA THR A 454 -8.18 -23.83 1.17
C THR A 454 -6.74 -24.07 1.58
N ARG A 455 -6.22 -25.25 1.28
CA ARG A 455 -4.82 -25.58 1.53
C ARG A 455 -3.88 -24.89 0.55
N ASP A 456 -4.33 -24.71 -0.68
CA ASP A 456 -3.60 -24.13 -1.80
C ASP A 456 -4.36 -22.92 -2.36
N ALA A 457 -3.61 -21.95 -2.89
CA ALA A 457 -4.18 -20.84 -3.66
C ALA A 457 -3.21 -20.45 -4.78
N THR A 458 -3.79 -20.02 -5.92
CA THR A 458 -3.04 -19.61 -7.11
C THR A 458 -3.61 -18.32 -7.67
N ALA A 459 -2.74 -17.37 -7.99
CA ALA A 459 -3.12 -16.09 -8.59
C ALA A 459 -2.13 -15.72 -9.71
N MET A 460 -2.58 -14.89 -10.63
CA MET A 460 -1.73 -14.35 -11.69
C MET A 460 -1.93 -12.84 -11.84
N ARG A 461 -0.91 -12.19 -12.40
CA ARG A 461 -0.98 -10.81 -12.90
C ARG A 461 -0.20 -10.66 -14.18
N VAL A 462 -0.79 -9.93 -15.13
CA VAL A 462 -0.17 -9.59 -16.42
C VAL A 462 -0.32 -8.10 -16.64
N LEU A 463 0.75 -7.46 -17.10
CA LEU A 463 0.78 -6.10 -17.57
C LEU A 463 1.38 -6.08 -18.98
N PHE A 464 0.59 -5.69 -19.97
CA PHE A 464 1.01 -5.46 -21.35
C PHE A 464 1.06 -3.95 -21.58
N ALA A 465 2.20 -3.41 -21.93
CA ALA A 465 2.44 -1.98 -22.04
C ALA A 465 3.15 -1.64 -23.36
N PRO A 466 2.42 -1.62 -24.50
CA PRO A 466 2.97 -1.19 -25.78
C PRO A 466 3.28 0.32 -25.76
N GLU A 467 4.34 0.69 -26.48
CA GLU A 467 4.83 2.05 -26.61
C GLU A 467 4.78 2.52 -28.07
N PHE A 468 4.43 3.78 -28.23
CA PHE A 468 4.33 4.49 -29.50
C PHE A 468 5.18 5.75 -29.39
N TYR A 469 6.29 5.79 -30.10
CA TYR A 469 7.23 6.90 -30.02
C TYR A 469 6.82 8.04 -30.94
N GLN A 470 6.96 9.25 -30.43
CA GLN A 470 6.71 10.49 -31.18
C GLN A 470 5.36 10.51 -31.90
N VAL A 471 4.27 10.11 -31.21
CA VAL A 471 2.90 10.25 -31.75
C VAL A 471 2.60 11.69 -32.19
N THR A 472 3.31 12.63 -31.61
CA THR A 472 3.59 13.97 -32.14
C THR A 472 4.96 14.41 -31.65
N SER A 473 5.51 15.51 -32.19
CA SER A 473 6.89 15.95 -31.87
C SER A 473 7.18 16.03 -30.38
N GLY A 474 8.07 15.17 -29.90
CA GLY A 474 8.51 15.08 -28.50
C GLY A 474 7.51 14.45 -27.54
N LEU A 475 6.44 13.79 -28.02
CA LEU A 475 5.43 13.13 -27.21
C LEU A 475 5.41 11.63 -27.48
N ASP A 476 5.74 10.85 -26.48
CA ASP A 476 5.63 9.38 -26.49
C ASP A 476 4.34 8.97 -25.77
N LEU A 477 3.73 7.87 -26.24
CA LEU A 477 2.53 7.26 -25.66
C LEU A 477 2.84 5.83 -25.19
N THR A 478 2.49 5.50 -23.96
CA THR A 478 2.43 4.12 -23.45
C THR A 478 0.97 3.76 -23.14
N VAL A 479 0.53 2.56 -23.50
CA VAL A 479 -0.85 2.08 -23.26
C VAL A 479 -0.80 0.84 -22.34
N PRO A 480 -0.68 1.02 -21.01
CA PRO A 480 -0.66 -0.11 -20.09
C PRO A 480 -2.04 -0.76 -19.97
N ILE A 481 -2.09 -2.08 -20.14
CA ILE A 481 -3.27 -2.94 -19.98
C ILE A 481 -2.92 -3.99 -18.94
N GLY A 482 -3.59 -3.96 -17.78
CA GLY A 482 -3.30 -4.82 -16.64
C GLY A 482 -4.46 -5.74 -16.30
N VAL A 483 -4.17 -6.99 -15.93
CA VAL A 483 -5.14 -7.95 -15.40
C VAL A 483 -4.53 -8.65 -14.18
N GLY A 484 -5.20 -8.61 -13.05
CA GLY A 484 -4.94 -9.45 -11.89
C GLY A 484 -6.11 -10.42 -11.67
N TYR A 485 -5.82 -11.69 -11.34
CA TYR A 485 -6.85 -12.71 -11.20
C TYR A 485 -6.45 -13.80 -10.20
N VAL A 486 -7.35 -14.13 -9.28
CA VAL A 486 -7.23 -15.31 -8.43
C VAL A 486 -7.81 -16.52 -9.18
N ILE A 487 -6.92 -17.38 -9.66
CA ILE A 487 -7.26 -18.53 -10.49
C ILE A 487 -8.04 -19.56 -9.68
N SER A 488 -7.54 -19.86 -8.47
CA SER A 488 -8.15 -20.86 -7.60
C SER A 488 -7.71 -20.69 -6.15
N GLY A 489 -8.59 -21.12 -5.26
CA GLY A 489 -8.29 -21.25 -3.85
C GLY A 489 -8.46 -19.97 -3.05
N ARG A 490 -8.56 -20.14 -1.73
CA ARG A 490 -8.72 -19.14 -0.69
C ARG A 490 -7.55 -19.28 0.26
N SER A 491 -6.54 -18.43 0.09
CA SER A 491 -5.25 -18.61 0.73
C SER A 491 -5.34 -18.66 2.25
N SER A 492 -4.79 -19.71 2.83
CA SER A 492 -4.56 -19.80 4.26
C SER A 492 -3.28 -19.10 4.73
N ALA A 493 -2.39 -18.71 3.80
CA ALA A 493 -1.17 -17.96 4.10
C ALA A 493 -1.39 -16.43 4.12
N SER A 494 -2.35 -15.92 3.34
CA SER A 494 -2.71 -14.49 3.30
C SER A 494 -4.14 -14.30 2.78
N PRO A 495 -5.05 -13.68 3.54
CA PRO A 495 -6.45 -13.49 3.13
C PRO A 495 -6.62 -12.52 1.96
N VAL A 496 -5.60 -11.71 1.68
CA VAL A 496 -5.58 -10.72 0.58
C VAL A 496 -4.74 -11.18 -0.62
N PHE A 497 -4.30 -12.43 -0.66
CA PHE A 497 -3.53 -12.98 -1.78
C PHE A 497 -4.26 -12.80 -3.12
N GLY A 498 -3.59 -12.20 -4.10
CA GLY A 498 -4.15 -11.89 -5.40
C GLY A 498 -5.34 -10.91 -5.39
N GLY A 499 -5.51 -10.12 -4.31
CA GLY A 499 -6.67 -9.24 -4.10
C GLY A 499 -7.79 -9.87 -3.30
N GLY A 500 -7.63 -11.12 -2.83
CA GLY A 500 -8.49 -11.80 -1.86
C GLY A 500 -9.79 -12.42 -2.42
N ALA A 501 -10.25 -12.02 -3.59
CA ALA A 501 -11.51 -12.52 -4.15
C ALA A 501 -11.29 -13.78 -4.98
N GLU A 502 -11.80 -14.93 -4.55
CA GLU A 502 -11.77 -16.17 -5.33
C GLU A 502 -12.49 -16.00 -6.67
N HIS A 503 -11.87 -16.36 -7.77
CA HIS A 503 -12.34 -16.13 -9.14
C HIS A 503 -12.68 -14.65 -9.42
N GLY A 504 -11.96 -13.74 -8.76
CA GLY A 504 -12.08 -12.30 -8.92
C GLY A 504 -10.73 -11.64 -9.13
N GLY A 505 -10.76 -10.32 -9.33
CA GLY A 505 -9.54 -9.56 -9.56
C GLY A 505 -9.81 -8.13 -10.00
N ASP A 506 -8.84 -7.57 -10.72
CA ASP A 506 -8.90 -6.24 -11.29
C ASP A 506 -8.45 -6.22 -12.76
N PHE A 507 -9.00 -5.28 -13.49
CA PHE A 507 -8.59 -4.91 -14.84
C PHE A 507 -8.24 -3.43 -14.87
N SER A 508 -7.16 -3.07 -15.53
CA SER A 508 -6.79 -1.68 -15.77
C SER A 508 -6.48 -1.42 -17.23
N LEU A 509 -6.84 -0.23 -17.69
CA LEU A 509 -6.49 0.29 -19.02
C LEU A 509 -6.05 1.73 -18.87
N GLY A 510 -4.85 2.05 -19.35
CA GLY A 510 -4.30 3.39 -19.26
C GLY A 510 -3.84 3.95 -20.58
N ALA A 511 -3.60 5.27 -20.58
CA ALA A 511 -2.82 5.97 -21.60
C ALA A 511 -1.91 6.94 -20.83
N LYS A 512 -0.60 6.78 -21.01
CA LYS A 512 0.43 7.64 -20.41
C LYS A 512 1.16 8.35 -21.54
N PHE A 513 1.15 9.66 -21.51
CA PHE A 513 1.82 10.54 -22.45
C PHE A 513 3.04 11.16 -21.78
N ASP A 514 4.23 10.92 -22.31
CA ASP A 514 5.48 11.49 -21.81
C ASP A 514 5.99 12.55 -22.80
N TYR A 515 5.91 13.84 -22.38
CA TYR A 515 6.38 14.95 -23.19
C TYR A 515 7.82 15.28 -22.84
N ARG A 516 8.72 15.07 -23.82
CA ARG A 516 10.16 15.33 -23.71
C ARG A 516 10.81 14.73 -22.44
N LYS A 517 10.24 13.66 -21.89
CA LYS A 517 10.65 12.99 -20.62
C LYS A 517 10.68 13.92 -19.39
N LYS A 518 10.00 15.08 -19.45
CA LYS A 518 9.92 16.09 -18.37
C LYS A 518 8.56 16.18 -17.73
N VAL A 519 7.52 16.08 -18.55
CA VAL A 519 6.12 16.16 -18.10
C VAL A 519 5.39 14.92 -18.58
N SER A 520 4.67 14.26 -17.69
CA SER A 520 3.81 13.14 -18.06
C SER A 520 2.35 13.43 -17.71
N PHE A 521 1.45 12.96 -18.58
CA PHE A 521 0.01 12.99 -18.38
C PHE A 521 -0.50 11.55 -18.41
N GLY A 522 -1.40 11.20 -17.51
CA GLY A 522 -1.97 9.86 -17.43
C GLY A 522 -3.49 9.89 -17.35
N ILE A 523 -4.11 8.97 -18.07
CA ILE A 523 -5.51 8.58 -17.89
C ILE A 523 -5.49 7.09 -17.56
N ASN A 524 -6.18 6.66 -16.51
CA ASN A 524 -6.24 5.27 -16.13
C ASN A 524 -7.65 4.89 -15.69
N TYR A 525 -8.20 3.82 -16.28
CA TYR A 525 -9.45 3.19 -15.90
C TYR A 525 -9.16 1.92 -15.10
N VAL A 526 -9.87 1.73 -13.99
CA VAL A 526 -9.76 0.55 -13.14
C VAL A 526 -11.14 -0.04 -12.91
N LYS A 527 -11.24 -1.36 -13.07
CA LYS A 527 -12.45 -2.15 -12.86
C LYS A 527 -12.15 -3.34 -11.96
N PHE A 528 -12.96 -3.52 -10.93
CA PHE A 528 -12.93 -4.71 -10.08
C PHE A 528 -14.00 -5.72 -10.51
N PHE A 529 -13.62 -7.00 -10.63
CA PHE A 529 -14.54 -8.05 -11.09
C PHE A 529 -14.50 -9.26 -10.15
N GLY A 530 -15.55 -10.07 -10.17
CA GLY A 530 -15.81 -11.19 -9.28
C GLY A 530 -17.20 -11.11 -8.65
N LYS A 531 -17.52 -12.03 -7.74
CA LYS A 531 -18.78 -12.04 -7.00
C LYS A 531 -18.75 -10.97 -5.92
N ALA A 532 -19.69 -10.01 -5.96
CA ALA A 532 -19.77 -8.95 -4.96
C ALA A 532 -20.10 -9.48 -3.55
N GLY A 533 -19.52 -8.88 -2.54
CA GLY A 533 -19.81 -9.15 -1.13
C GLY A 533 -18.77 -8.53 -0.19
N PRO A 534 -19.08 -8.45 1.11
CA PRO A 534 -18.18 -7.89 2.10
C PRO A 534 -16.90 -8.72 2.25
N TYR A 535 -15.87 -8.10 2.81
CA TYR A 535 -14.58 -8.76 3.07
C TYR A 535 -14.71 -9.95 4.03
N GLN A 536 -15.50 -9.78 5.09
CA GLN A 536 -15.71 -10.76 6.15
C GLN A 536 -17.21 -10.94 6.40
N SER A 537 -17.63 -11.90 7.21
CA SER A 537 -19.03 -12.06 7.61
C SER A 537 -19.54 -10.81 8.35
N MET A 538 -20.86 -10.59 8.30
CA MET A 538 -21.49 -9.34 8.78
C MET A 538 -21.20 -9.02 10.25
N ASP A 539 -20.98 -10.03 11.08
CA ASP A 539 -20.62 -9.90 12.49
C ASP A 539 -19.18 -9.42 12.73
N GLY A 540 -18.37 -9.25 11.65
CA GLY A 540 -17.00 -8.78 11.72
C GLY A 540 -15.99 -9.71 12.39
N ALA A 541 -16.45 -10.79 13.02
CA ALA A 541 -15.62 -11.79 13.70
C ALA A 541 -15.57 -13.15 12.98
N GLY A 542 -16.50 -13.37 12.08
CA GLY A 542 -16.61 -14.62 11.33
C GLY A 542 -15.58 -14.76 10.20
N PRO A 543 -15.74 -15.77 9.35
CA PRO A 543 -14.77 -16.10 8.29
C PRO A 543 -14.69 -15.03 7.19
N VAL A 544 -13.53 -14.94 6.57
CA VAL A 544 -13.30 -14.16 5.34
C VAL A 544 -14.20 -14.70 4.22
N GLN A 545 -14.85 -13.81 3.48
CA GLN A 545 -15.84 -14.20 2.46
C GLN A 545 -15.24 -14.50 1.09
N TYR A 546 -14.01 -14.10 0.84
CA TYR A 546 -13.30 -14.25 -0.45
C TYR A 546 -14.12 -13.77 -1.66
N LYS A 547 -14.93 -12.72 -1.45
CA LYS A 547 -15.72 -12.03 -2.45
C LYS A 547 -15.06 -10.71 -2.84
N GLN A 548 -15.47 -10.14 -3.99
CA GLN A 548 -14.95 -8.86 -4.45
C GLN A 548 -15.64 -7.70 -3.70
N SER A 549 -14.99 -7.23 -2.66
CA SER A 549 -15.48 -6.12 -1.82
C SER A 549 -15.41 -4.74 -2.50
N LEU A 550 -14.63 -4.63 -3.59
CA LEU A 550 -14.51 -3.40 -4.38
C LEU A 550 -15.29 -3.45 -5.70
N LYS A 551 -16.24 -4.39 -5.87
CA LYS A 551 -16.96 -4.66 -7.14
C LYS A 551 -17.64 -3.46 -7.79
N ASP A 552 -18.10 -2.51 -7.01
CA ASP A 552 -18.79 -1.31 -7.48
C ASP A 552 -17.92 -0.04 -7.41
N ARG A 553 -16.62 -0.19 -7.15
CA ARG A 553 -15.66 0.92 -7.03
C ARG A 553 -14.79 1.10 -8.27
N ASP A 554 -15.35 0.86 -9.44
CA ASP A 554 -14.70 1.18 -10.71
C ASP A 554 -14.48 2.70 -10.80
N PHE A 555 -13.30 3.12 -11.26
CA PHE A 555 -12.95 4.53 -11.34
C PHE A 555 -12.09 4.85 -12.56
N ILE A 556 -12.12 6.14 -12.95
CA ILE A 556 -11.13 6.74 -13.85
C ILE A 556 -10.29 7.72 -13.02
N SER A 557 -8.99 7.73 -13.26
CA SER A 557 -8.09 8.74 -12.74
C SER A 557 -7.37 9.49 -13.85
N LEU A 558 -7.17 10.79 -13.62
CA LEU A 558 -6.33 11.67 -14.44
C LEU A 558 -5.14 12.10 -13.61
N SER A 559 -3.97 12.17 -14.19
CA SER A 559 -2.77 12.64 -13.52
C SER A 559 -1.90 13.49 -14.44
N MET A 560 -1.18 14.44 -13.84
CA MET A 560 -0.13 15.23 -14.47
C MET A 560 1.05 15.28 -13.51
N GLN A 561 2.25 15.05 -14.01
CA GLN A 561 3.47 15.02 -13.22
C GLN A 561 4.58 15.73 -13.95
N ALA A 562 5.39 16.48 -13.21
CA ALA A 562 6.63 17.09 -13.69
C ALA A 562 7.75 16.84 -12.69
N THR A 563 8.97 16.57 -13.20
CA THR A 563 10.20 16.42 -12.39
C THR A 563 11.20 17.49 -12.80
N PHE A 564 11.81 18.15 -11.84
CA PHE A 564 12.77 19.24 -12.02
C PHE A 564 13.79 19.29 -10.88
#